data_400b19c46510eab43a1955f4e5b3ceed
#
_entry.id   400b19c46510eab43a1955f4e5b3ceed
#
_cell.length_a   1.000
_cell.length_b   1.000
_cell.length_c   1.000
_cell.angle_alpha   90.00
_cell.angle_beta   90.00
_cell.angle_gamma   90.00
#
_symmetry.space_group_name_H-M   'P 1'
#
loop_
_entity.id
_entity.type
_entity.pdbx_description
1 polymer ?
#
loop_
_entity_poly.entity_id
_entity_poly.type
_entity_poly.pdbx_seq_one_letter_code
_entity_poly.pdbx_strand_id
1 'polypeptide(L)'
;VAEGVIGGSPTSGPLPGSPGLDKPIYTISVAAEILETHPRTLMMYENIGLVVPQRTSTNRRRFSQRDIYKLQTIQSLTRQHGVNLTGVRYVLALLKALNDHGIPPPDALKDIDVSALKI
;
A
#
# COMPACT_ATOMS: atom_id res chain seq x y z
N VAL A 1 -16.85 -5.14 20.59
CA VAL A 1 -16.42 -5.12 20.29
C VAL A 1 -16.11 -5.04 20.37
N ALA A 2 -16.15 -5.07 20.31
CA ALA A 2 -15.56 -5.02 20.12
C ALA A 2 -15.11 -5.05 20.07
N GLU A 3 -15.12 -5.13 20.19
CA GLU A 3 -14.50 -5.10 20.00
C GLU A 3 -13.95 -5.13 19.58
N GLY A 4 -14.26 -5.09 19.82
CA GLY A 4 -13.55 -4.97 19.25
C GLY A 4 -12.99 -4.69 19.08
N VAL A 5 -13.08 -4.65 19.38
CA VAL A 5 -12.38 -4.32 19.13
C VAL A 5 -11.85 -4.16 18.95
N ILE A 6 -11.77 -4.48 19.23
CA ILE A 6 -11.19 -4.22 18.91
C ILE A 6 -10.89 -4.09 18.25
N GLY A 7 -11.07 -4.15 18.13
CA GLY A 7 -10.69 -3.87 17.35
C GLY A 7 -10.26 -3.31 16.98
N GLY A 8 -10.16 -3.14 16.81
CA GLY A 8 -9.61 -2.48 16.32
C GLY A 8 -8.97 -1.79 16.40
N SER A 9 -8.84 -1.74 16.79
CA SER A 9 -8.14 -0.78 16.78
C SER A 9 -7.42 -0.63 15.98
N PRO A 10 -7.70 -0.61 15.64
CA PRO A 10 -6.72 -0.48 15.05
C PRO A 10 -5.62 0.01 15.38
N THR A 11 -5.02 -0.61 15.85
CA THR A 11 -3.78 0.01 16.15
C THR A 11 -3.14 0.50 14.90
N SER A 12 -2.69 1.70 14.89
CA SER A 12 -2.10 2.29 13.72
C SER A 12 -0.63 1.94 13.55
N GLY A 13 -0.04 1.17 14.45
CA GLY A 13 1.37 0.81 14.36
C GLY A 13 1.60 -0.66 14.66
N PRO A 14 2.81 -1.16 14.42
CA PRO A 14 3.13 -2.54 14.75
C PRO A 14 3.12 -2.77 16.25
N LEU A 15 2.70 -3.97 16.65
CA LEU A 15 2.74 -4.36 18.04
C LEU A 15 4.18 -4.59 18.50
N PRO A 16 4.45 -4.51 19.83
CA PRO A 16 5.78 -4.85 20.32
C PRO A 16 6.19 -6.24 19.84
N GLY A 17 7.40 -6.36 19.32
CA GLY A 17 7.92 -7.61 18.81
C GLY A 17 7.55 -7.96 17.40
N SER A 18 6.64 -7.20 16.77
CA SER A 18 6.27 -7.43 15.37
C SER A 18 7.21 -6.66 14.44
N PRO A 19 7.33 -7.07 13.15
CA PRO A 19 8.13 -6.32 12.19
C PRO A 19 7.59 -4.91 12.01
N GLY A 20 8.47 -3.95 11.74
CA GLY A 20 8.07 -2.61 11.39
C GLY A 20 7.45 -2.56 10.00
N LEU A 21 6.82 -1.40 9.70
CA LEU A 21 6.12 -1.23 8.42
C LEU A 21 7.05 -1.37 7.21
N ASP A 22 8.32 -1.02 7.37
CA ASP A 22 9.26 -1.03 6.25
C ASP A 22 10.09 -2.31 6.16
N LYS A 23 9.86 -3.28 7.03
CA LYS A 23 10.61 -4.53 6.99
C LYS A 23 10.18 -5.37 5.80
N PRO A 24 11.12 -5.80 4.94
CA PRO A 24 10.79 -6.52 3.70
C PRO A 24 10.62 -8.02 3.97
N ILE A 25 9.44 -8.44 4.39
CA ILE A 25 9.19 -9.80 4.86
C ILE A 25 8.33 -10.65 3.91
N TYR A 26 7.60 -10.04 2.97
CA TYR A 26 6.67 -10.79 2.13
C TYR A 26 7.29 -11.13 0.78
N THR A 27 7.25 -12.42 0.41
CA THR A 27 7.60 -12.82 -0.96
C THR A 27 6.53 -12.30 -1.92
N ILE A 28 6.87 -12.28 -3.22
CA ILE A 28 5.87 -11.85 -4.20
C ILE A 28 4.65 -12.77 -4.21
N SER A 29 4.85 -14.07 -3.99
CA SER A 29 3.72 -15.00 -3.95
C SER A 29 2.79 -14.70 -2.79
N VAL A 30 3.34 -14.44 -1.60
CA VAL A 30 2.54 -14.11 -0.43
C VAL A 30 1.87 -12.76 -0.59
N ALA A 31 2.60 -11.77 -1.10
CA ALA A 31 2.02 -10.45 -1.35
C ALA A 31 0.84 -10.54 -2.34
N ALA A 32 1.02 -11.30 -3.41
CA ALA A 32 -0.05 -11.49 -4.40
C ALA A 32 -1.25 -12.17 -3.78
N GLU A 33 -1.03 -13.14 -2.90
CA GLU A 33 -2.12 -13.83 -2.20
C GLU A 33 -2.89 -12.87 -1.30
N ILE A 34 -2.18 -12.07 -0.51
CA ILE A 34 -2.81 -11.08 0.37
C ILE A 34 -3.66 -10.10 -0.44
N LEU A 35 -3.15 -9.69 -1.61
CA LEU A 35 -3.80 -8.70 -2.46
C LEU A 35 -4.81 -9.31 -3.42
N GLU A 36 -4.97 -10.63 -3.38
CA GLU A 36 -5.89 -11.38 -4.25
C GLU A 36 -5.66 -11.03 -5.72
N THR A 37 -4.40 -11.12 -6.13
CA THR A 37 -4.01 -10.81 -7.50
C THR A 37 -2.93 -11.78 -7.94
N HIS A 38 -2.60 -11.74 -9.24
CA HIS A 38 -1.53 -12.57 -9.76
C HIS A 38 -0.18 -11.92 -9.53
N PRO A 39 0.89 -12.70 -9.22
CA PRO A 39 2.23 -12.11 -9.06
C PRO A 39 2.67 -11.26 -10.24
N ARG A 40 2.27 -11.62 -11.45
CA ARG A 40 2.60 -10.87 -12.65
C ARG A 40 2.07 -9.44 -12.59
N THR A 41 0.93 -9.22 -11.96
CA THR A 41 0.37 -7.89 -11.77
C THR A 41 1.29 -7.02 -10.92
N LEU A 42 1.85 -7.61 -9.87
CA LEU A 42 2.79 -6.88 -8.99
C LEU A 42 4.08 -6.55 -9.73
N MET A 43 4.56 -7.46 -10.59
CA MET A 43 5.72 -7.19 -11.42
C MET A 43 5.46 -6.03 -12.38
N MET A 44 4.26 -5.96 -12.93
CA MET A 44 3.88 -4.86 -13.80
C MET A 44 3.88 -3.53 -13.04
N TYR A 45 3.33 -3.51 -11.82
CA TYR A 45 3.33 -2.30 -11.01
C TYR A 45 4.76 -1.85 -10.70
N GLU A 46 5.65 -2.78 -10.44
CA GLU A 46 7.07 -2.47 -10.23
C GLU A 46 7.69 -1.88 -11.50
N ASN A 47 7.41 -2.48 -12.65
CA ASN A 47 7.99 -2.03 -13.92
C ASN A 47 7.62 -0.59 -14.25
N ILE A 48 6.41 -0.17 -13.89
CA ILE A 48 5.98 1.20 -14.15
C ILE A 48 6.29 2.15 -12.99
N GLY A 49 6.99 1.67 -11.97
CA GLY A 49 7.50 2.52 -10.89
C GLY A 49 6.52 2.82 -9.78
N LEU A 50 5.42 2.07 -9.67
CA LEU A 50 4.43 2.31 -8.62
C LEU A 50 4.85 1.73 -7.28
N VAL A 51 5.69 0.71 -7.28
CA VAL A 51 6.21 0.09 -6.06
C VAL A 51 7.64 -0.35 -6.32
N VAL A 52 8.48 -0.30 -5.29
CA VAL A 52 9.89 -0.69 -5.39
C VAL A 52 10.19 -1.64 -4.24
N PRO A 53 9.94 -2.95 -4.42
CA PRO A 53 10.27 -3.91 -3.37
C PRO A 53 11.78 -4.05 -3.21
N GLN A 54 12.20 -4.41 -2.01
CA GLN A 54 13.60 -4.68 -1.78
C GLN A 54 13.97 -6.05 -2.39
N ARG A 55 15.26 -6.27 -2.58
CA ARG A 55 15.78 -7.54 -3.11
C ARG A 55 16.66 -8.21 -2.08
N THR A 56 16.53 -9.54 -1.99
CA THR A 56 17.45 -10.33 -1.18
C THR A 56 18.80 -10.46 -1.86
N SER A 57 19.78 -11.06 -1.15
CA SER A 57 21.09 -11.32 -1.72
C SER A 57 21.02 -12.23 -2.96
N THR A 58 19.97 -13.05 -3.07
CA THR A 58 19.72 -13.88 -4.25
C THR A 58 18.79 -13.23 -5.26
N ASN A 59 18.62 -11.92 -5.17
CA ASN A 59 17.86 -11.11 -6.11
C ASN A 59 16.37 -11.45 -6.14
N ARG A 60 15.81 -11.84 -5.00
CA ARG A 60 14.39 -12.12 -4.89
C ARG A 60 13.67 -10.93 -4.27
N ARG A 61 12.45 -10.65 -4.76
CA ARG A 61 11.64 -9.54 -4.26
C ARG A 61 11.16 -9.80 -2.84
N ARG A 62 11.18 -8.76 -2.02
CA ARG A 62 10.60 -8.78 -0.68
C ARG A 62 9.81 -7.50 -0.48
N PHE A 63 8.53 -7.66 -0.16
CA PHE A 63 7.61 -6.54 0.05
C PHE A 63 7.45 -6.28 1.54
N SER A 64 7.36 -5.02 1.92
CA SER A 64 7.07 -4.62 3.29
C SER A 64 5.56 -4.48 3.49
N GLN A 65 5.15 -4.33 4.75
CA GLN A 65 3.74 -4.03 5.04
C GLN A 65 3.34 -2.70 4.41
N ARG A 66 4.22 -1.72 4.38
CA ARG A 66 3.94 -0.44 3.72
C ARG A 66 3.73 -0.62 2.22
N ASP A 67 4.52 -1.50 1.59
CA ASP A 67 4.31 -1.84 0.18
C ASP A 67 2.92 -2.45 -0.02
N ILE A 68 2.49 -3.33 0.89
CA ILE A 68 1.16 -3.94 0.81
C ILE A 68 0.08 -2.86 0.89
N TYR A 69 0.20 -1.91 1.81
CA TYR A 69 -0.76 -0.81 1.93
C TYR A 69 -0.81 0.01 0.66
N LYS A 70 0.36 0.32 0.09
CA LYS A 70 0.41 1.09 -1.16
C LYS A 70 -0.27 0.33 -2.30
N LEU A 71 -0.01 -0.97 -2.40
CA LEU A 71 -0.64 -1.80 -3.43
C LEU A 71 -2.14 -1.89 -3.23
N GLN A 72 -2.62 -1.97 -1.98
CA GLN A 72 -4.04 -1.93 -1.69
C GLN A 72 -4.67 -0.62 -2.14
N THR A 73 -3.97 0.50 -1.94
CA THR A 73 -4.43 1.81 -2.40
C THR A 73 -4.53 1.83 -3.92
N ILE A 74 -3.52 1.29 -4.62
CA ILE A 74 -3.54 1.21 -6.07
C ILE A 74 -4.76 0.39 -6.54
N GLN A 75 -5.02 -0.74 -5.88
CA GLN A 75 -6.19 -1.55 -6.21
C GLN A 75 -7.49 -0.81 -5.96
N SER A 76 -7.59 -0.07 -4.87
CA SER A 76 -8.77 0.73 -4.58
C SER A 76 -9.01 1.77 -5.66
N LEU A 77 -7.96 2.47 -6.07
CA LEU A 77 -8.07 3.49 -7.11
C LEU A 77 -8.52 2.89 -8.44
N THR A 78 -7.96 1.74 -8.81
CA THR A 78 -8.29 1.12 -10.10
C THR A 78 -9.64 0.42 -10.09
N ARG A 79 -9.98 -0.30 -9.02
CA ARG A 79 -11.18 -1.13 -8.97
C ARG A 79 -12.40 -0.39 -8.48
N GLN A 80 -12.26 0.45 -7.46
CA GLN A 80 -13.39 1.14 -6.84
C GLN A 80 -13.63 2.53 -7.41
N HIS A 81 -12.56 3.24 -7.75
CA HIS A 81 -12.67 4.61 -8.22
C HIS A 81 -12.48 4.74 -9.73
N GLY A 82 -12.26 3.64 -10.43
CA GLY A 82 -12.19 3.64 -11.89
C GLY A 82 -11.00 4.40 -12.46
N VAL A 83 -9.95 4.63 -11.66
CA VAL A 83 -8.76 5.32 -12.16
C VAL A 83 -7.93 4.32 -12.96
N ASN A 84 -7.58 4.68 -14.20
CA ASN A 84 -6.72 3.79 -14.97
C ASN A 84 -5.29 3.83 -14.42
N LEU A 85 -4.48 2.84 -14.80
CA LEU A 85 -3.18 2.66 -14.19
C LEU A 85 -2.25 3.85 -14.41
N THR A 86 -2.34 4.50 -15.56
CA THR A 86 -1.56 5.71 -15.82
C THR A 86 -1.95 6.82 -14.86
N GLY A 87 -3.26 6.97 -14.60
CA GLY A 87 -3.76 8.02 -13.71
C GLY A 87 -3.42 7.80 -12.24
N VAL A 88 -3.21 6.54 -11.84
CA VAL A 88 -2.88 6.24 -10.43
C VAL A 88 -1.66 7.02 -9.97
N ARG A 89 -0.65 7.12 -10.81
CA ARG A 89 0.58 7.84 -10.47
C ARG A 89 0.29 9.31 -10.14
N TYR A 90 -0.57 9.94 -10.92
CA TYR A 90 -0.91 11.34 -10.70
C TYR A 90 -1.79 11.53 -9.46
N VAL A 91 -2.73 10.61 -9.23
CA VAL A 91 -3.56 10.66 -8.02
C VAL A 91 -2.70 10.51 -6.78
N LEU A 92 -1.76 9.56 -6.78
CA LEU A 92 -0.86 9.36 -5.64
C LEU A 92 0.00 10.60 -5.41
N ALA A 93 0.50 11.24 -6.47
CA ALA A 93 1.29 12.46 -6.35
C ALA A 93 0.48 13.60 -5.75
N LEU A 94 -0.77 13.74 -6.16
CA LEU A 94 -1.65 14.77 -5.63
C LEU A 94 -1.97 14.51 -4.16
N LEU A 95 -2.24 13.26 -3.80
CA LEU A 95 -2.51 12.89 -2.41
C LEU A 95 -1.29 13.16 -1.53
N LYS A 96 -0.09 12.87 -2.05
CA LYS A 96 1.15 13.17 -1.33
C LYS A 96 1.28 14.66 -1.08
N ALA A 97 1.03 15.48 -2.11
CA ALA A 97 1.14 16.93 -1.99
C ALA A 97 0.16 17.47 -0.94
N LEU A 98 -1.07 16.97 -0.95
CA LEU A 98 -2.05 17.37 0.06
C LEU A 98 -1.59 16.97 1.46
N ASN A 99 -1.11 15.75 1.62
CA ASN A 99 -0.65 15.28 2.92
C ASN A 99 0.55 16.09 3.42
N ASP A 100 1.48 16.44 2.53
CA ASP A 100 2.67 17.21 2.89
C ASP A 100 2.29 18.60 3.38
N HIS A 101 1.16 19.14 2.96
CA HIS A 101 0.68 20.44 3.37
C HIS A 101 -0.41 20.38 4.44
N GLY A 102 -0.63 19.21 5.02
CA GLY A 102 -1.62 19.05 6.08
C GLY A 102 -3.07 19.19 5.60
N ILE A 103 -3.32 19.02 4.31
CA ILE A 103 -4.65 19.15 3.74
C ILE A 103 -5.25 17.74 3.60
N PRO A 104 -6.48 17.52 4.14
CA PRO A 104 -7.09 16.20 4.01
C PRO A 104 -7.45 15.90 2.55
N PRO A 105 -7.55 14.61 2.18
CA PRO A 105 -7.94 14.24 0.83
C PRO A 105 -9.38 14.67 0.55
N PRO A 106 -9.74 14.80 -0.74
CA PRO A 106 -11.14 15.07 -1.11
C PRO A 106 -12.08 14.00 -0.58
N ASP A 107 -13.36 14.35 -0.40
CA ASP A 107 -14.35 13.40 0.10
C ASP A 107 -14.40 12.13 -0.73
N ALA A 108 -14.23 12.24 -2.04
CA ALA A 108 -14.26 11.08 -2.93
C ALA A 108 -13.16 10.06 -2.61
N LEU A 109 -12.07 10.49 -1.95
CA LEU A 109 -10.91 9.64 -1.66
C LEU A 109 -10.66 9.54 -0.16
N LYS A 110 -11.66 9.86 0.67
CA LYS A 110 -11.50 9.88 2.13
C LYS A 110 -11.20 8.50 2.72
N ASP A 111 -11.49 7.44 1.97
CA ASP A 111 -11.23 6.07 2.39
C ASP A 111 -9.76 5.67 2.24
N ILE A 112 -8.94 6.53 1.66
CA ILE A 112 -7.53 6.24 1.44
C ILE A 112 -6.69 6.88 2.55
N ASP A 113 -5.95 6.05 3.27
CA ASP A 113 -5.05 6.52 4.33
C ASP A 113 -3.69 6.84 3.72
N VAL A 114 -3.48 8.11 3.40
CA VAL A 114 -2.24 8.54 2.76
C VAL A 114 -1.07 8.53 3.73
N SER A 115 -1.32 8.72 5.03
CA SER A 115 -0.25 8.79 6.01
C SER A 115 0.52 7.48 6.14
N ALA A 116 -0.12 6.35 5.87
CA ALA A 116 0.54 5.04 5.92
C ALA A 116 1.37 4.75 4.66
N LEU A 117 1.21 5.51 3.60
CA LEU A 117 1.80 5.17 2.30
C LEU A 117 3.24 5.63 2.15
N LYS A 118 3.61 6.74 2.77
CA LYS A 118 4.95 7.30 2.65
C LYS A 118 5.33 7.51 1.17
N ILE A 119 4.40 8.05 0.43
CA ILE A 119 4.60 8.30 -0.99
C ILE A 119 5.27 9.64 -1.25
#